data_34c2c36f58d740e2bcdcb8c0aee93ede
#
_entry.id   34c2c36f58d740e2bcdcb8c0aee93ede
#
_cell.length_a   1.000
_cell.length_b   1.000
_cell.length_c   1.000
_cell.angle_alpha   90.00
_cell.angle_beta   90.00
_cell.angle_gamma   90.00
#
_symmetry.space_group_name_H-M   'P 1'
#
loop_
_entity.id
_entity.type
_entity.pdbx_description
1 polymer ?
#
loop_
_entity_poly.entity_id
_entity_poly.type
_entity_poly.pdbx_seq_one_letter_code
_entity_poly.pdbx_strand_id
1 'polypeptide(L)'
;SKNGITDFKVIELENEVGGNSSAGENSYSKYPFGAHYLPLPNPTDTELISFLNQENIITHFEDENPIFNEAYLCFDPHERLFIKNYWQEGIIPKYALNEEDLRAFEKFDELISELKTIKGNDNLFAFDIPINKASKDEQFTNLDKITLAEWLIQNNLNNEHLNIYLN
;
A
#
# COMPACT_ATOMS: atom_id res chain seq x y z
N SER A 1 14.55 -2.15 -23.99
CA SER A 1 13.17 -1.96 -23.49
C SER A 1 12.33 -3.17 -23.90
N LYS A 2 11.34 -3.54 -23.07
CA LYS A 2 10.41 -4.66 -23.36
C LYS A 2 9.64 -4.46 -24.69
N ASN A 3 9.44 -3.22 -25.12
CA ASN A 3 8.72 -2.87 -26.33
C ASN A 3 9.62 -2.75 -27.57
N GLY A 4 10.85 -3.27 -27.52
CA GLY A 4 11.79 -3.24 -28.64
C GLY A 4 12.38 -1.87 -28.96
N ILE A 5 12.07 -0.83 -28.19
CA ILE A 5 12.68 0.49 -28.35
C ILE A 5 14.10 0.41 -27.81
N THR A 6 15.09 0.62 -28.68
CA THR A 6 16.52 0.55 -28.35
C THR A 6 17.23 1.90 -28.44
N ASP A 7 16.64 2.86 -29.14
CA ASP A 7 17.17 4.23 -29.26
C ASP A 7 16.55 5.13 -28.19
N PHE A 8 17.09 5.06 -26.99
CA PHE A 8 16.73 5.97 -25.88
C PHE A 8 17.95 6.26 -25.01
N LYS A 9 17.88 7.35 -24.26
CA LYS A 9 18.87 7.72 -23.24
C LYS A 9 18.17 7.88 -21.90
N VAL A 10 18.81 7.36 -20.85
CA VAL A 10 18.45 7.66 -19.47
C VAL A 10 19.36 8.78 -18.99
N ILE A 11 18.78 9.86 -18.49
CA ILE A 11 19.51 11.00 -17.95
C ILE A 11 19.22 11.03 -16.44
N GLU A 12 20.26 10.98 -15.65
CA GLU A 12 20.22 11.03 -14.20
C GLU A 12 21.07 12.21 -13.72
N LEU A 13 20.59 12.94 -12.73
CA LEU A 13 21.29 14.09 -12.15
C LEU A 13 22.26 13.65 -11.04
N GLU A 14 21.91 12.57 -10.35
CA GLU A 14 22.73 11.96 -9.30
C GLU A 14 23.80 11.02 -9.87
N ASN A 15 24.73 10.60 -9.03
CA ASN A 15 25.80 9.68 -9.44
C ASN A 15 25.30 8.28 -9.79
N GLU A 16 24.13 7.89 -9.26
CA GLU A 16 23.50 6.59 -9.47
C GLU A 16 22.02 6.76 -9.79
N VAL A 17 21.50 5.87 -10.64
CA VAL A 17 20.09 5.84 -10.99
C VAL A 17 19.26 5.24 -9.86
N GLY A 18 17.98 5.63 -9.77
CA GLY A 18 17.01 4.97 -8.88
C GLY A 18 16.31 5.91 -7.91
N GLY A 19 16.88 7.07 -7.58
CA GLY A 19 16.25 8.02 -6.64
C GLY A 19 15.84 7.34 -5.33
N ASN A 20 14.57 7.43 -4.93
CA ASN A 20 14.04 6.76 -3.74
C ASN A 20 14.08 5.23 -3.79
N SER A 21 14.23 4.64 -4.98
CA SER A 21 14.36 3.20 -5.16
C SER A 21 15.82 2.73 -5.22
N SER A 22 16.78 3.63 -4.97
CA SER A 22 18.17 3.25 -4.88
C SER A 22 18.45 2.39 -3.65
N ALA A 23 19.49 1.57 -3.73
CA ALA A 23 19.84 0.62 -2.69
C ALA A 23 21.31 0.73 -2.30
N GLY A 24 21.59 0.44 -1.05
CA GLY A 24 22.95 0.26 -0.55
C GLY A 24 23.31 -1.22 -0.38
N GLU A 25 24.58 -1.47 -0.13
CA GLU A 25 25.11 -2.80 0.14
C GLU A 25 26.16 -2.72 1.24
N ASN A 26 26.18 -3.72 2.12
CA ASN A 26 27.26 -3.94 3.06
C ASN A 26 27.73 -5.41 3.01
N SER A 27 28.61 -5.82 3.91
CA SER A 27 29.15 -7.19 3.92
C SER A 27 28.12 -8.29 4.24
N TYR A 28 26.92 -7.94 4.64
CA TYR A 28 25.88 -8.90 5.06
C TYR A 28 24.67 -8.91 4.12
N SER A 29 24.25 -7.75 3.63
CA SER A 29 23.01 -7.64 2.84
C SER A 29 22.99 -6.41 1.94
N LYS A 30 22.09 -6.46 0.95
CA LYS A 30 21.60 -5.29 0.24
C LYS A 30 20.38 -4.74 0.96
N TYR A 31 20.20 -3.43 0.95
CA TYR A 31 19.10 -2.74 1.64
C TYR A 31 18.63 -1.54 0.83
N PRO A 32 17.32 -1.24 0.82
CA PRO A 32 16.79 -0.04 0.20
C PRO A 32 17.08 1.20 1.04
N PHE A 33 17.30 2.35 0.39
CA PHE A 33 17.42 3.63 1.09
C PHE A 33 16.06 4.27 1.38
N GLY A 34 15.10 4.11 0.50
CA GLY A 34 13.79 4.72 0.60
C GLY A 34 12.67 3.74 0.29
N ALA A 35 12.14 3.77 -0.93
CA ALA A 35 11.05 2.90 -1.34
C ALA A 35 11.45 1.42 -1.27
N HIS A 36 10.76 0.65 -0.43
CA HIS A 36 11.15 -0.73 -0.11
C HIS A 36 9.96 -1.70 -0.07
N TYR A 37 8.74 -1.22 -0.22
CA TYR A 37 7.57 -2.08 -0.31
C TYR A 37 6.90 -1.96 -1.68
N LEU A 38 6.57 -3.12 -2.22
CA LEU A 38 5.63 -3.26 -3.32
C LEU A 38 4.42 -4.03 -2.78
N PRO A 39 3.20 -3.48 -2.84
CA PRO A 39 2.01 -4.26 -2.54
C PRO A 39 1.96 -5.52 -3.40
N LEU A 40 1.39 -6.60 -2.87
CA LEU A 40 1.19 -7.81 -3.67
C LEU A 40 0.42 -7.44 -4.96
N PRO A 41 1.00 -7.71 -6.13
CA PRO A 41 0.39 -7.29 -7.38
C PRO A 41 -0.88 -8.08 -7.66
N ASN A 42 -1.84 -7.42 -8.28
CA ASN A 42 -3.02 -8.09 -8.80
C ASN A 42 -2.59 -9.12 -9.87
N PRO A 43 -3.05 -10.39 -9.77
CA PRO A 43 -2.70 -11.42 -10.76
C PRO A 43 -3.04 -11.04 -12.21
N THR A 44 -4.00 -10.13 -12.41
CA THR A 44 -4.38 -9.64 -13.74
C THR A 44 -3.43 -8.56 -14.29
N ASP A 45 -2.47 -8.07 -13.50
CA ASP A 45 -1.43 -7.15 -13.96
C ASP A 45 -0.29 -7.95 -14.61
N THR A 46 -0.56 -8.39 -15.84
CA THR A 46 0.32 -9.31 -16.56
C THR A 46 1.72 -8.74 -16.82
N GLU A 47 1.87 -7.43 -16.96
CA GLU A 47 3.17 -6.80 -17.19
C GLU A 47 4.05 -6.85 -15.94
N LEU A 48 3.48 -6.48 -14.77
CA LEU A 48 4.18 -6.54 -13.50
C LEU A 48 4.48 -7.99 -13.10
N ILE A 49 3.51 -8.88 -13.24
CA ILE A 49 3.70 -10.32 -12.98
C ILE A 49 4.81 -10.90 -13.86
N SER A 50 4.81 -10.59 -15.16
CA SER A 50 5.88 -11.02 -16.07
C SER A 50 7.26 -10.50 -15.65
N PHE A 51 7.32 -9.25 -15.20
CA PHE A 51 8.58 -8.67 -14.72
C PHE A 51 9.07 -9.38 -13.45
N LEU A 52 8.22 -9.57 -12.45
CA LEU A 52 8.58 -10.22 -11.19
C LEU A 52 8.99 -11.69 -11.40
N ASN A 53 8.37 -12.37 -12.37
CA ASN A 53 8.75 -13.72 -12.75
C ASN A 53 10.15 -13.76 -13.41
N GLN A 54 10.46 -12.81 -14.29
CA GLN A 54 11.79 -12.69 -14.91
C GLN A 54 12.89 -12.41 -13.89
N GLU A 55 12.57 -11.66 -12.83
CA GLU A 55 13.50 -11.34 -11.74
C GLU A 55 13.57 -12.45 -10.65
N ASN A 56 12.93 -13.61 -10.88
CA ASN A 56 12.87 -14.74 -9.95
C ASN A 56 12.26 -14.41 -8.57
N ILE A 57 11.39 -13.41 -8.52
CA ILE A 57 10.60 -13.07 -7.34
C ILE A 57 9.38 -13.98 -7.25
N ILE A 58 8.85 -14.45 -8.38
CA ILE A 58 7.84 -15.52 -8.47
C ILE A 58 8.56 -16.84 -8.68
N THR A 59 8.23 -17.85 -7.86
CA THR A 59 8.83 -19.19 -7.94
C THR A 59 8.09 -20.08 -8.93
N HIS A 60 6.77 -20.04 -8.94
CA HIS A 60 5.90 -20.81 -9.84
C HIS A 60 4.48 -20.22 -9.83
N PHE A 61 3.59 -20.86 -10.56
CA PHE A 61 2.16 -20.49 -10.59
C PHE A 61 1.31 -21.68 -10.15
N GLU A 62 0.28 -21.43 -9.34
CA GLU A 62 -0.76 -22.37 -8.96
C GLU A 62 -2.11 -21.81 -9.40
N ASP A 63 -2.82 -22.52 -10.27
CA ASP A 63 -4.10 -22.08 -10.83
C ASP A 63 -4.07 -20.62 -11.33
N GLU A 64 -3.02 -20.29 -12.09
CA GLU A 64 -2.74 -18.94 -12.62
C GLU A 64 -2.36 -17.89 -11.56
N ASN A 65 -2.36 -18.23 -10.28
CA ASN A 65 -1.92 -17.32 -9.22
C ASN A 65 -0.39 -17.40 -9.02
N PRO A 66 0.30 -16.26 -8.95
CA PRO A 66 1.74 -16.24 -8.70
C PRO A 66 2.06 -16.63 -7.26
N ILE A 67 3.00 -17.57 -7.11
CA ILE A 67 3.57 -17.92 -5.80
C ILE A 67 4.91 -17.24 -5.68
N PHE A 68 5.02 -16.36 -4.69
CA PHE A 68 6.20 -15.54 -4.47
C PHE A 68 7.24 -16.27 -3.62
N ASN A 69 8.50 -15.95 -3.87
CA ASN A 69 9.59 -16.41 -3.03
C ASN A 69 9.49 -15.75 -1.65
N GLU A 70 9.38 -16.57 -0.61
CA GLU A 70 9.22 -16.10 0.78
C GLU A 70 10.32 -15.15 1.24
N ALA A 71 11.54 -15.26 0.69
CA ALA A 71 12.64 -14.35 1.01
C ALA A 71 12.38 -12.88 0.61
N TYR A 72 11.43 -12.64 -0.30
CA TYR A 72 11.03 -11.30 -0.74
C TYR A 72 9.71 -10.83 -0.12
N LEU A 73 9.01 -11.69 0.62
CA LEU A 73 7.78 -11.31 1.30
C LEU A 73 8.08 -10.66 2.65
N CYS A 74 7.42 -9.54 2.91
CA CYS A 74 7.43 -8.92 4.23
C CYS A 74 6.16 -9.35 4.99
N PHE A 75 6.34 -10.21 5.96
CA PHE A 75 5.28 -10.63 6.87
C PHE A 75 5.37 -9.77 8.12
N ASP A 76 4.30 -9.09 8.47
CA ASP A 76 4.13 -8.37 9.72
C ASP A 76 5.29 -7.37 10.01
N PRO A 77 5.36 -6.25 9.27
CA PRO A 77 6.41 -5.26 9.48
C PRO A 77 6.36 -4.75 10.92
N HIS A 78 7.51 -4.79 11.61
CA HIS A 78 7.63 -4.32 12.99
C HIS A 78 7.53 -2.80 13.05
N GLU A 79 6.31 -2.30 13.18
CA GLU A 79 6.04 -0.90 13.46
C GLU A 79 6.04 -0.67 14.97
N ARG A 80 6.80 0.31 15.44
CA ARG A 80 6.89 0.66 16.85
C ARG A 80 6.84 2.16 17.02
N LEU A 81 6.11 2.58 18.04
CA LEU A 81 6.05 3.97 18.46
C LEU A 81 6.69 4.14 19.84
N PHE A 82 7.65 5.09 19.95
CA PHE A 82 8.19 5.52 21.23
C PHE A 82 7.40 6.72 21.74
N ILE A 83 6.61 6.50 22.81
CA ILE A 83 5.77 7.55 23.40
C ILE A 83 5.76 7.43 24.93
N LYS A 84 5.74 8.55 25.62
CA LYS A 84 5.74 8.60 27.11
C LYS A 84 6.83 7.73 27.74
N ASN A 85 8.04 7.75 27.19
CA ASN A 85 9.23 7.04 27.65
C ASN A 85 9.23 5.50 27.52
N TYR A 86 8.34 4.91 26.71
CA TYR A 86 8.41 3.49 26.38
C TYR A 86 7.97 3.19 24.96
N TRP A 87 8.37 2.01 24.51
CA TRP A 87 8.00 1.50 23.20
C TRP A 87 6.67 0.77 23.26
N GLN A 88 5.81 1.03 22.28
CA GLN A 88 4.62 0.23 22.00
C GLN A 88 4.70 -0.36 20.59
N GLU A 89 4.02 -1.48 20.37
CA GLU A 89 3.80 -2.02 19.04
C GLU A 89 2.71 -1.24 18.31
N GLY A 90 2.91 -1.07 16.99
CA GLY A 90 2.05 -0.26 16.13
C GLY A 90 2.29 1.24 16.29
N ILE A 91 1.78 2.00 15.35
CA ILE A 91 1.97 3.46 15.26
C ILE A 91 0.83 4.27 15.88
N ILE A 92 -0.31 3.62 16.21
CA ILE A 92 -1.42 4.28 16.88
C ILE A 92 -1.07 4.45 18.36
N PRO A 93 -1.04 5.68 18.91
CA PRO A 93 -0.58 5.96 20.27
C PRO A 93 -1.62 5.55 21.34
N LYS A 94 -1.93 4.27 21.48
CA LYS A 94 -3.00 3.72 22.31
C LYS A 94 -3.03 4.25 23.74
N TYR A 95 -1.86 4.52 24.32
CA TYR A 95 -1.73 5.06 25.70
C TYR A 95 -2.01 6.56 25.82
N ALA A 96 -2.11 7.27 24.69
CA ALA A 96 -2.46 8.68 24.68
C ALA A 96 -3.94 8.91 24.36
N LEU A 97 -4.66 7.88 23.95
CA LEU A 97 -6.06 7.91 23.52
C LEU A 97 -7.00 7.57 24.67
N ASN A 98 -8.15 8.21 24.69
CA ASN A 98 -9.27 7.87 25.55
C ASN A 98 -10.18 6.84 24.86
N GLU A 99 -11.24 6.39 25.57
CA GLU A 99 -12.17 5.40 25.02
C GLU A 99 -12.96 5.88 23.78
N GLU A 100 -13.23 7.17 23.67
CA GLU A 100 -13.91 7.74 22.51
C GLU A 100 -13.01 7.74 21.29
N ASP A 101 -11.73 8.09 21.49
CA ASP A 101 -10.72 8.02 20.45
C ASP A 101 -10.56 6.58 19.94
N LEU A 102 -10.40 5.61 20.86
CA LEU A 102 -10.26 4.20 20.49
C LEU A 102 -11.45 3.69 19.67
N ARG A 103 -12.67 4.04 20.08
CA ARG A 103 -13.88 3.71 19.31
C ARG A 103 -13.89 4.34 17.92
N ALA A 104 -13.34 5.54 17.76
CA ALA A 104 -13.24 6.17 16.46
C ALA A 104 -12.27 5.41 15.52
N PHE A 105 -11.12 4.95 16.03
CA PHE A 105 -10.18 4.11 15.29
C PHE A 105 -10.80 2.76 14.92
N GLU A 106 -11.46 2.08 15.87
CA GLU A 106 -12.13 0.79 15.62
C GLU A 106 -13.19 0.94 14.52
N LYS A 107 -14.03 1.94 14.60
CA LYS A 107 -15.06 2.21 13.59
C LYS A 107 -14.45 2.54 12.21
N PHE A 108 -13.35 3.28 12.19
CA PHE A 108 -12.62 3.56 10.95
C PHE A 108 -12.09 2.26 10.32
N ASP A 109 -11.46 1.40 11.11
CA ASP A 109 -10.93 0.11 10.65
C ASP A 109 -12.03 -0.82 10.13
N GLU A 110 -13.19 -0.84 10.79
CA GLU A 110 -14.38 -1.59 10.32
C GLU A 110 -14.83 -1.07 8.93
N LEU A 111 -14.99 0.24 8.76
CA LEU A 111 -15.39 0.83 7.49
C LEU A 111 -14.36 0.56 6.37
N ILE A 112 -13.08 0.67 6.66
CA ILE A 112 -12.04 0.36 5.68
C ILE A 112 -12.07 -1.13 5.31
N SER A 113 -12.32 -2.00 6.28
CA SER A 113 -12.43 -3.45 6.05
C SER A 113 -13.64 -3.80 5.16
N GLU A 114 -14.77 -3.12 5.35
CA GLU A 114 -15.93 -3.24 4.46
C GLU A 114 -15.60 -2.75 3.04
N LEU A 115 -14.98 -1.58 2.92
CA LEU A 115 -14.62 -0.98 1.63
C LEU A 115 -13.65 -1.86 0.82
N LYS A 116 -12.77 -2.60 1.47
CA LYS A 116 -11.85 -3.55 0.81
C LYS A 116 -12.55 -4.71 0.10
N THR A 117 -13.75 -5.06 0.54
CA THR A 117 -14.48 -6.24 0.05
C THR A 117 -15.68 -5.90 -0.82
N ILE A 118 -16.11 -4.64 -0.82
CA ILE A 118 -17.30 -4.22 -1.56
C ILE A 118 -17.04 -4.22 -3.07
N LYS A 119 -18.04 -4.65 -3.83
CA LYS A 119 -18.01 -4.67 -5.28
C LYS A 119 -19.10 -3.80 -5.88
N GLY A 120 -18.80 -3.26 -7.05
CA GLY A 120 -19.77 -2.53 -7.85
C GLY A 120 -20.71 -3.44 -8.65
N ASN A 121 -21.66 -2.80 -9.35
CA ASN A 121 -22.58 -3.50 -10.26
C ASN A 121 -21.85 -4.18 -11.44
N ASP A 122 -20.63 -3.72 -11.74
CA ASP A 122 -19.71 -4.30 -12.71
C ASP A 122 -18.95 -5.53 -12.17
N ASN A 123 -19.25 -5.95 -10.93
CA ASN A 123 -18.62 -7.05 -10.20
C ASN A 123 -17.12 -6.89 -9.93
N LEU A 124 -16.58 -5.69 -10.13
CA LEU A 124 -15.21 -5.32 -9.76
C LEU A 124 -15.17 -4.81 -8.32
N PHE A 125 -14.03 -4.96 -7.64
CA PHE A 125 -13.85 -4.35 -6.33
C PHE A 125 -13.93 -2.83 -6.41
N ALA A 126 -14.49 -2.19 -5.39
CA ALA A 126 -14.59 -0.73 -5.33
C ALA A 126 -13.21 -0.06 -5.40
N PHE A 127 -12.24 -0.67 -4.72
CA PHE A 127 -10.86 -0.20 -4.68
C PHE A 127 -9.92 -1.35 -5.05
N ASP A 128 -9.13 -1.14 -6.07
CA ASP A 128 -8.17 -2.14 -6.55
C ASP A 128 -6.90 -1.44 -7.07
N ILE A 129 -5.79 -2.12 -7.06
CA ILE A 129 -4.51 -1.64 -7.59
C ILE A 129 -4.10 -2.58 -8.73
N PRO A 130 -3.87 -2.05 -9.93
CA PRO A 130 -3.97 -0.65 -10.36
C PRO A 130 -5.44 -0.17 -10.51
N ILE A 131 -5.67 1.12 -10.33
CA ILE A 131 -7.03 1.74 -10.29
C ILE A 131 -7.89 1.49 -11.55
N ASN A 132 -7.27 1.16 -12.67
CA ASN A 132 -8.01 0.79 -13.89
C ASN A 132 -8.72 -0.56 -13.77
N LYS A 133 -8.44 -1.34 -12.73
CA LYS A 133 -9.10 -2.61 -12.39
C LYS A 133 -10.23 -2.43 -11.36
N ALA A 134 -10.30 -1.27 -10.72
CA ALA A 134 -11.35 -0.94 -9.77
C ALA A 134 -12.69 -0.63 -10.48
N SER A 135 -13.79 -0.83 -9.74
CA SER A 135 -15.14 -0.50 -10.20
C SER A 135 -15.26 0.95 -10.64
N LYS A 136 -16.05 1.17 -11.69
CA LYS A 136 -16.37 2.50 -12.22
C LYS A 136 -17.74 3.01 -11.78
N ASP A 137 -18.38 2.33 -10.83
CA ASP A 137 -19.65 2.75 -10.29
C ASP A 137 -19.58 4.16 -9.69
N GLU A 138 -20.57 4.98 -9.97
CA GLU A 138 -20.61 6.37 -9.51
C GLU A 138 -20.55 6.49 -7.97
N GLN A 139 -21.09 5.51 -7.24
CA GLN A 139 -21.03 5.51 -5.79
C GLN A 139 -19.60 5.51 -5.24
N PHE A 140 -18.63 4.93 -5.97
CA PHE A 140 -17.22 4.92 -5.59
C PHE A 140 -16.46 6.10 -6.20
N THR A 141 -16.66 6.34 -7.50
CA THR A 141 -15.95 7.43 -8.20
C THR A 141 -16.38 8.82 -7.70
N ASN A 142 -17.57 8.95 -7.13
CA ASN A 142 -18.00 10.19 -6.49
C ASN A 142 -17.22 10.56 -5.22
N LEU A 143 -16.51 9.61 -4.61
CA LEU A 143 -15.60 9.90 -3.49
C LEU A 143 -14.47 10.85 -3.91
N ASP A 144 -14.07 10.86 -5.17
CA ASP A 144 -13.08 11.82 -5.69
C ASP A 144 -13.56 13.29 -5.64
N LYS A 145 -14.85 13.52 -5.39
CA LYS A 145 -15.43 14.88 -5.30
C LYS A 145 -15.40 15.47 -3.90
N ILE A 146 -15.02 14.68 -2.91
CA ILE A 146 -14.93 15.10 -1.51
C ILE A 146 -13.53 14.83 -0.96
N THR A 147 -13.17 15.57 0.05
CA THR A 147 -11.92 15.33 0.79
C THR A 147 -12.08 14.19 1.79
N LEU A 148 -10.97 13.59 2.24
CA LEU A 148 -11.00 12.61 3.33
C LEU A 148 -11.65 13.19 4.60
N ALA A 149 -11.38 14.44 4.94
CA ALA A 149 -11.99 15.11 6.09
C ALA A 149 -13.52 15.19 5.97
N GLU A 150 -14.05 15.54 4.80
CA GLU A 150 -15.50 15.56 4.55
C GLU A 150 -16.10 14.15 4.64
N TRP A 151 -15.40 13.13 4.10
CA TRP A 151 -15.83 11.75 4.20
C TRP A 151 -15.88 11.26 5.66
N LEU A 152 -14.88 11.60 6.47
CA LEU A 152 -14.85 11.27 7.90
C LEU A 152 -16.04 11.90 8.64
N ILE A 153 -16.35 13.16 8.37
CA ILE A 153 -17.51 13.85 8.95
C ILE A 153 -18.82 13.15 8.55
N GLN A 154 -18.99 12.79 7.28
CA GLN A 154 -20.19 12.09 6.77
C GLN A 154 -20.38 10.72 7.43
N ASN A 155 -19.30 10.06 7.84
CA ASN A 155 -19.33 8.78 8.53
C ASN A 155 -19.33 8.88 10.06
N ASN A 156 -19.51 10.07 10.62
CA ASN A 156 -19.46 10.35 12.06
C ASN A 156 -18.14 9.91 12.70
N LEU A 157 -17.04 10.22 12.03
CA LEU A 157 -15.65 9.95 12.44
C LEU A 157 -14.85 11.25 12.64
N ASN A 158 -15.51 12.35 12.98
CA ASN A 158 -14.84 13.62 13.26
C ASN A 158 -14.18 13.59 14.65
N ASN A 159 -13.07 12.88 14.75
CA ASN A 159 -12.27 12.75 15.95
C ASN A 159 -10.88 13.37 15.71
N GLU A 160 -10.39 14.19 16.65
CA GLU A 160 -9.14 14.93 16.50
C GLU A 160 -7.92 14.01 16.32
N HIS A 161 -7.79 12.98 17.17
CA HIS A 161 -6.65 12.04 17.12
C HIS A 161 -6.65 11.19 15.86
N LEU A 162 -7.83 10.75 15.41
CA LEU A 162 -7.97 10.04 14.14
C LEU A 162 -7.60 10.94 12.95
N ASN A 163 -8.04 12.20 12.97
CA ASN A 163 -7.71 13.17 11.94
C ASN A 163 -6.20 13.44 11.87
N ILE A 164 -5.52 13.55 13.02
CA ILE A 164 -4.06 13.71 13.08
C ILE A 164 -3.34 12.48 12.52
N TYR A 165 -3.84 11.28 12.81
CA TYR A 165 -3.26 10.03 12.34
C TYR A 165 -3.37 9.86 10.82
N LEU A 166 -4.46 10.35 10.21
CA LEU A 166 -4.76 10.19 8.78
C LEU A 166 -4.20 11.33 7.90
N ASN A 167 -3.70 12.43 8.47
CA ASN A 167 -3.08 13.54 7.75
C ASN A 167 -1.57 13.43 7.72
#